data_28ab8421d0911afabb29158d0e4f3a8d
#
_entry.id   28ab8421d0911afabb29158d0e4f3a8d
#
_cell.length_a   1.000
_cell.length_b   1.000
_cell.length_c   1.000
_cell.angle_alpha   90.00
_cell.angle_beta   90.00
_cell.angle_gamma   90.00
#
_symmetry.space_group_name_H-M   'P 1'
#
loop_
_entity.id
_entity.type
_entity.pdbx_description
1 polymer ?
#
loop_
_entity_poly.entity_id
_entity_poly.type
_entity_poly.pdbx_seq_one_letter_code
_entity_poly.pdbx_strand_id
1 'polypeptide(L)'
;MKLDTGLGSKCLLIGAGLLVSSLAFQAAPPEADGAAIFKTNCTMCHGADGKGFPALKTPNFTDPKWQSSIKDKEMREVIKNGKKGTTMPAFGTQLKDEEISAVVAYIRSLKKK
;
A
#
# COMPACT_ATOMS: atom_id res chain seq x y z
N MET A 1 28.45 -77.52 28.26
CA MET A 1 28.73 -76.67 29.33
C MET A 1 28.99 -75.24 28.84
N LYS A 2 27.99 -74.43 28.97
CA LYS A 2 28.09 -73.01 29.29
C LYS A 2 28.79 -72.13 28.30
N LEU A 3 28.33 -71.01 28.00
CA LEU A 3 27.47 -69.93 28.44
C LEU A 3 27.31 -69.00 27.30
N ASP A 4 26.09 -68.68 26.97
CA ASP A 4 25.51 -67.42 27.41
C ASP A 4 26.40 -66.27 27.37
N THR A 5 26.07 -65.41 26.60
CA THR A 5 25.68 -64.14 27.15
C THR A 5 25.21 -63.30 26.02
N GLY A 6 23.93 -63.25 25.87
CA GLY A 6 23.32 -62.18 25.10
C GLY A 6 23.71 -60.86 25.66
N LEU A 7 24.44 -60.11 24.89
CA LEU A 7 24.57 -58.71 25.18
C LEU A 7 23.70 -57.96 24.15
N GLY A 8 22.50 -57.71 24.60
CA GLY A 8 21.58 -56.87 23.86
C GLY A 8 22.17 -55.46 23.71
N SER A 9 22.70 -55.20 22.58
CA SER A 9 23.05 -53.86 22.23
C SER A 9 21.76 -53.09 21.89
N LYS A 10 21.25 -52.40 22.90
CA LYS A 10 20.20 -51.42 22.69
C LYS A 10 20.79 -50.25 21.95
N CYS A 11 20.69 -50.29 20.65
CA CYS A 11 20.87 -49.10 19.83
C CYS A 11 19.73 -48.15 20.13
N LEU A 12 20.01 -47.18 20.98
CA LEU A 12 19.16 -46.03 21.23
C LEU A 12 19.30 -45.09 20.03
N LEU A 13 18.44 -45.26 19.04
CA LEU A 13 18.32 -44.28 17.95
C LEU A 13 17.62 -43.07 18.50
N ILE A 14 18.42 -42.09 18.92
CA ILE A 14 17.94 -40.76 19.18
C ILE A 14 17.65 -40.16 17.82
N GLY A 15 16.40 -40.25 17.42
CA GLY A 15 15.89 -39.51 16.26
C GLY A 15 15.92 -38.02 16.60
N ALA A 16 16.98 -37.32 16.17
CA ALA A 16 16.97 -35.86 16.13
C ALA A 16 15.94 -35.45 15.08
N GLY A 17 14.72 -35.21 15.52
CA GLY A 17 13.70 -34.58 14.70
C GLY A 17 14.14 -33.17 14.40
N LEU A 18 14.68 -32.94 13.23
CA LEU A 18 14.84 -31.62 12.67
C LEU A 18 13.45 -31.03 12.44
N LEU A 19 12.99 -30.23 13.39
CA LEU A 19 11.86 -29.33 13.20
C LEU A 19 12.29 -28.29 12.19
N VAL A 20 12.05 -28.56 10.92
CA VAL A 20 12.12 -27.56 9.86
C VAL A 20 10.93 -26.64 10.10
N SER A 21 11.15 -25.56 10.85
CA SER A 21 10.19 -24.45 10.89
C SER A 21 10.14 -23.85 9.50
N SER A 22 9.17 -24.27 8.72
CA SER A 22 8.81 -23.60 7.48
C SER A 22 8.29 -22.21 7.86
N LEU A 23 9.17 -21.23 7.84
CA LEU A 23 8.78 -19.82 7.82
C LEU A 23 7.99 -19.64 6.52
N ALA A 24 6.67 -19.69 6.63
CA ALA A 24 5.80 -19.32 5.54
C ALA A 24 6.08 -17.84 5.25
N PHE A 25 6.83 -17.59 4.18
CA PHE A 25 7.00 -16.25 3.63
C PHE A 25 5.65 -15.83 3.07
N GLN A 26 4.87 -15.17 3.89
CA GLN A 26 3.62 -14.56 3.45
C GLN A 26 4.02 -13.35 2.63
N ALA A 27 3.81 -13.43 1.32
CA ALA A 27 3.89 -12.26 0.46
C ALA A 27 2.94 -11.19 1.00
N ALA A 28 3.45 -9.96 1.18
CA ALA A 28 2.61 -8.82 1.52
C ALA A 28 1.50 -8.68 0.45
N PRO A 29 0.28 -8.27 0.83
CA PRO A 29 -0.75 -7.97 -0.15
C PRO A 29 -0.21 -6.99 -1.18
N PRO A 30 -0.59 -7.09 -2.47
CA PRO A 30 -0.16 -6.13 -3.46
C PRO A 30 -0.55 -4.73 -3.00
N GLU A 31 0.43 -3.85 -2.94
CA GLU A 31 0.23 -2.44 -2.59
C GLU A 31 -0.67 -1.80 -3.64
N ALA A 32 -1.64 -0.99 -3.21
CA ALA A 32 -2.56 -0.33 -4.13
C ALA A 32 -1.79 0.58 -5.10
N ASP A 33 -2.09 0.48 -6.39
CA ASP A 33 -1.47 1.31 -7.43
C ASP A 33 -2.13 2.69 -7.49
N GLY A 34 -1.54 3.65 -6.79
CA GLY A 34 -2.02 5.03 -6.75
C GLY A 34 -2.05 5.72 -8.11
N ALA A 35 -1.11 5.39 -9.00
CA ALA A 35 -1.08 5.95 -10.36
C ALA A 35 -2.25 5.44 -11.20
N ALA A 36 -2.55 4.15 -11.14
CA ALA A 36 -3.68 3.56 -11.86
C ALA A 36 -5.02 4.10 -11.33
N ILE A 37 -5.16 4.23 -10.02
CA ILE A 37 -6.36 4.81 -9.39
C ILE A 37 -6.52 6.28 -9.80
N PHE A 38 -5.46 7.06 -9.76
CA PHE A 38 -5.47 8.46 -10.20
C PHE A 38 -5.88 8.59 -11.66
N LYS A 39 -5.31 7.76 -12.54
CA LYS A 39 -5.64 7.72 -13.96
C LYS A 39 -7.13 7.47 -14.20
N THR A 40 -7.73 6.57 -13.46
CA THR A 40 -9.13 6.15 -13.62
C THR A 40 -10.11 7.16 -13.04
N ASN A 41 -9.81 7.75 -11.88
CA ASN A 41 -10.80 8.48 -11.09
C ASN A 41 -10.55 10.00 -11.02
N CYS A 42 -9.33 10.47 -11.28
CA CYS A 42 -8.92 11.84 -10.94
C CYS A 42 -8.59 12.70 -12.16
N THR A 43 -8.15 12.09 -13.25
CA THR A 43 -7.61 12.82 -14.41
C THR A 43 -8.62 13.71 -15.12
N MET A 44 -9.89 13.38 -15.07
CA MET A 44 -10.94 14.19 -15.71
C MET A 44 -10.97 15.63 -15.17
N CYS A 45 -10.70 15.79 -13.86
CA CYS A 45 -10.71 17.11 -13.20
C CYS A 45 -9.31 17.62 -12.87
N HIS A 46 -8.33 16.73 -12.67
CA HIS A 46 -6.98 17.12 -12.24
C HIS A 46 -5.93 17.05 -13.35
N GLY A 47 -6.31 16.57 -14.53
CA GLY A 47 -5.38 16.38 -15.64
C GLY A 47 -4.53 15.12 -15.52
N ALA A 48 -4.15 14.53 -16.63
CA ALA A 48 -3.29 13.34 -16.64
C ALA A 48 -1.88 13.61 -16.07
N ASP A 49 -1.42 14.84 -16.18
CA ASP A 49 -0.14 15.34 -15.64
C ASP A 49 -0.26 15.95 -14.23
N GLY A 50 -1.46 15.97 -13.67
CA GLY A 50 -1.74 16.54 -12.35
C GLY A 50 -1.67 18.07 -12.26
N LYS A 51 -1.59 18.77 -13.38
CA LYS A 51 -1.52 20.25 -13.37
C LYS A 51 -2.86 20.92 -13.13
N GLY A 52 -3.95 20.15 -13.19
CA GLY A 52 -5.28 20.69 -13.04
C GLY A 52 -5.75 21.50 -14.24
N PHE A 53 -6.93 22.06 -14.08
CA PHE A 53 -7.56 22.93 -15.10
C PHE A 53 -7.98 24.24 -14.43
N PRO A 54 -7.47 25.41 -14.89
CA PRO A 54 -7.81 26.70 -14.32
C PRO A 54 -9.31 26.98 -14.29
N ALA A 55 -10.03 26.57 -15.34
CA ALA A 55 -11.49 26.73 -15.41
C ALA A 55 -12.26 25.97 -14.32
N LEU A 56 -11.72 24.86 -13.84
CA LEU A 56 -12.28 24.06 -12.74
C LEU A 56 -11.73 24.48 -11.38
N LYS A 57 -10.79 25.42 -11.32
CA LYS A 57 -10.08 25.84 -10.11
C LYS A 57 -9.43 24.66 -9.37
N THR A 58 -9.01 23.63 -10.11
CA THR A 58 -8.30 22.49 -9.54
C THR A 58 -6.84 22.83 -9.32
N PRO A 59 -6.24 22.34 -8.23
CA PRO A 59 -4.84 22.65 -7.90
C PRO A 59 -3.86 22.02 -8.89
N ASN A 60 -2.72 22.65 -9.03
CA ASN A 60 -1.58 22.08 -9.74
C ASN A 60 -0.73 21.23 -8.78
N PHE A 61 -0.85 19.91 -8.88
CA PHE A 61 -0.11 18.98 -8.03
C PHE A 61 1.40 18.97 -8.29
N THR A 62 1.87 19.54 -9.41
CA THR A 62 3.29 19.63 -9.68
C THR A 62 3.95 20.84 -9.02
N ASP A 63 3.15 21.77 -8.49
CA ASP A 63 3.66 22.98 -7.85
C ASP A 63 4.23 22.70 -6.46
N PRO A 64 5.52 22.98 -6.21
CA PRO A 64 6.14 22.79 -4.90
C PRO A 64 5.48 23.60 -3.77
N LYS A 65 4.95 24.78 -4.07
CA LYS A 65 4.26 25.61 -3.08
C LYS A 65 2.96 24.97 -2.63
N TRP A 66 2.16 24.51 -3.59
CA TRP A 66 0.94 23.80 -3.28
C TRP A 66 1.24 22.52 -2.48
N GLN A 67 2.23 21.75 -2.90
CA GLN A 67 2.67 20.52 -2.21
C GLN A 67 3.05 20.77 -0.75
N SER A 68 3.61 21.91 -0.44
CA SER A 68 4.01 22.29 0.91
C SER A 68 2.86 22.86 1.74
N SER A 69 1.78 23.32 1.10
CA SER A 69 0.64 23.99 1.75
C SER A 69 -0.39 23.03 2.34
N ILE A 70 -0.36 21.76 1.95
CA ILE A 70 -1.37 20.75 2.38
C ILE A 70 -0.68 19.51 2.96
N LYS A 71 -1.25 18.99 4.05
CA LYS A 71 -0.77 17.76 4.69
C LYS A 71 -1.42 16.53 4.06
N ASP A 72 -0.75 15.37 4.14
CA ASP A 72 -1.29 14.11 3.62
C ASP A 72 -2.63 13.74 4.24
N LYS A 73 -2.80 14.01 5.54
CA LYS A 73 -4.07 13.79 6.23
C LYS A 73 -5.19 14.59 5.59
N GLU A 74 -4.94 15.86 5.30
CA GLU A 74 -5.92 16.75 4.67
C GLU A 74 -6.25 16.31 3.25
N MET A 75 -5.26 15.86 2.48
CA MET A 75 -5.52 15.27 1.15
C MET A 75 -6.39 14.04 1.24
N ARG A 76 -6.11 13.13 2.18
CA ARG A 76 -6.95 11.94 2.39
C ARG A 76 -8.38 12.31 2.73
N GLU A 77 -8.58 13.27 3.64
CA GLU A 77 -9.92 13.73 4.02
C GLU A 77 -10.68 14.34 2.82
N VAL A 78 -10.01 15.15 2.00
CA VAL A 78 -10.64 15.73 0.80
C VAL A 78 -11.00 14.65 -0.21
N ILE A 79 -10.16 13.67 -0.44
CA ILE A 79 -10.47 12.56 -1.37
C ILE A 79 -11.61 11.71 -0.82
N LYS A 80 -11.57 11.40 0.48
CA LYS A 80 -12.58 10.55 1.12
C LYS A 80 -13.96 11.22 1.17
N ASN A 81 -14.01 12.46 1.57
CA ASN A 81 -15.26 13.18 1.91
C ASN A 81 -15.67 14.21 0.88
N GLY A 82 -14.86 14.46 -0.15
CA GLY A 82 -15.03 15.57 -1.06
C GLY A 82 -14.63 16.90 -0.44
N LYS A 83 -14.70 17.95 -1.23
CA LYS A 83 -14.43 19.31 -0.77
C LYS A 83 -15.70 20.15 -0.89
N LYS A 84 -16.27 20.51 0.26
CA LYS A 84 -17.51 21.30 0.34
C LYS A 84 -17.36 22.61 -0.42
N GLY A 85 -18.38 22.99 -1.18
CA GLY A 85 -18.38 24.20 -1.98
C GLY A 85 -17.59 24.12 -3.29
N THR A 86 -17.15 22.92 -3.67
CA THR A 86 -16.44 22.66 -4.92
C THR A 86 -17.04 21.49 -5.68
N THR A 87 -16.56 21.23 -6.89
CA THR A 87 -16.97 20.07 -7.70
C THR A 87 -16.23 18.78 -7.30
N MET A 88 -15.29 18.84 -6.34
CA MET A 88 -14.56 17.65 -5.89
C MET A 88 -15.50 16.69 -5.14
N PRO A 89 -15.82 15.52 -5.71
CA PRO A 89 -16.73 14.57 -5.08
C PRO A 89 -16.02 13.75 -4.00
N ALA A 90 -16.82 13.05 -3.18
CA ALA A 90 -16.33 12.09 -2.21
C ALA A 90 -16.08 10.73 -2.85
N PHE A 91 -14.93 10.12 -2.56
CA PHE A 91 -14.56 8.79 -3.04
C PHE A 91 -14.56 7.71 -1.93
N GLY A 92 -14.92 8.07 -0.71
CA GLY A 92 -14.85 7.17 0.44
C GLY A 92 -15.74 5.92 0.36
N THR A 93 -16.75 5.91 -0.51
CA THR A 93 -17.57 4.72 -0.80
C THR A 93 -17.03 3.87 -1.94
N GLN A 94 -16.13 4.40 -2.76
CA GLN A 94 -15.58 3.76 -3.95
C GLN A 94 -14.15 3.27 -3.73
N LEU A 95 -13.37 3.97 -2.90
CA LEU A 95 -11.98 3.68 -2.61
C LEU A 95 -11.80 3.34 -1.13
N LYS A 96 -11.01 2.31 -0.87
CA LYS A 96 -10.57 1.94 0.48
C LYS A 96 -9.52 2.94 0.99
N ASP A 97 -9.32 2.99 2.29
CA ASP A 97 -8.35 3.91 2.90
C ASP A 97 -6.91 3.69 2.41
N GLU A 98 -6.54 2.43 2.10
CA GLU A 98 -5.24 2.08 1.51
C GLU A 98 -5.11 2.63 0.09
N GLU A 99 -6.17 2.56 -0.70
CA GLU A 99 -6.22 3.09 -2.07
C GLU A 99 -6.13 4.61 -2.06
N ILE A 100 -6.84 5.27 -1.14
CA ILE A 100 -6.74 6.73 -0.95
C ILE A 100 -5.32 7.13 -0.55
N SER A 101 -4.68 6.37 0.35
CA SER A 101 -3.30 6.61 0.76
C SER A 101 -2.31 6.44 -0.40
N ALA A 102 -2.53 5.45 -1.26
CA ALA A 102 -1.73 5.23 -2.46
C ALA A 102 -1.88 6.39 -3.46
N VAL A 103 -3.09 6.92 -3.65
CA VAL A 103 -3.33 8.11 -4.48
C VAL A 103 -2.61 9.33 -3.92
N VAL A 104 -2.64 9.54 -2.60
CA VAL A 104 -1.91 10.65 -1.97
C VAL A 104 -0.41 10.53 -2.21
N ALA A 105 0.16 9.33 -2.07
CA ALA A 105 1.57 9.08 -2.36
C ALA A 105 1.90 9.37 -3.83
N TYR A 106 1.04 8.98 -4.75
CA TYR A 106 1.20 9.30 -6.17
C TYR A 106 1.16 10.83 -6.42
N ILE A 107 0.20 11.54 -5.85
CA ILE A 107 0.12 13.02 -5.94
C ILE A 107 1.40 13.67 -5.43
N ARG A 108 1.98 13.17 -4.34
CA ARG A 108 3.27 13.65 -3.83
C ARG A 108 4.41 13.45 -4.82
N SER A 109 4.40 12.35 -5.55
CA SER A 109 5.40 12.04 -6.56
C SER A 109 5.38 12.98 -7.76
N LEU A 110 4.26 13.69 -8.00
CA LEU A 110 4.11 14.65 -9.10
C LEU A 110 4.82 15.99 -8.84
N LYS A 111 5.29 16.23 -7.63
CA LYS A 111 6.02 17.45 -7.28
C LYS A 111 7.24 17.65 -8.19
N LYS A 112 7.33 18.80 -8.86
CA LYS A 112 8.54 19.18 -9.58
C LYS A 112 9.70 19.45 -8.62
N LYS A 113 10.85 18.95 -9.01
CA LYS A 113 12.11 19.25 -8.32
C LYS A 113 12.53 20.69 -8.58
#